data_1517178ef1b9d061367c7f8cd5215a49
#
_entry.id   1517178ef1b9d061367c7f8cd5215a49
#
_cell.length_a   1.000
_cell.length_b   1.000
_cell.length_c   1.000
_cell.angle_alpha   90.00
_cell.angle_beta   90.00
_cell.angle_gamma   90.00
#
_symmetry.space_group_name_H-M   'P 1'
#
loop_
_entity.id
_entity.type
_entity.pdbx_description
1 polymer ?
#
loop_
_entity_poly.entity_id
_entity_poly.type
_entity_poly.pdbx_seq_one_letter_code
_entity_poly.pdbx_strand_id
1 'polypeptide(L)'
;MVLVLVDDISARIQYTFDFIFKMRGVEYILVESIDTFNDFQGAKLNYSKQKCSDGISFTPSGLLNETGIWNGNLDKVKIESVDCLSFNGNKDLVASVFYVLTRMEEYNCYSYDDHDRFPFSHSILKKYEWVEQAVCDRWASYIIVDLLKVEVVKSKVEIIP
;
A
#
# COMPACT_ATOMS: atom_id res chain seq x y z
N MET A 1 4.88 16.83 -6.60
CA MET A 1 3.56 16.55 -5.98
C MET A 1 2.83 15.49 -6.78
N VAL A 2 2.20 14.54 -6.11
CA VAL A 2 1.39 13.47 -6.73
C VAL A 2 -0.09 13.71 -6.40
N LEU A 3 -0.96 13.60 -7.38
CA LEU A 3 -2.41 13.60 -7.15
C LEU A 3 -2.92 12.16 -7.09
N VAL A 4 -3.68 11.84 -6.06
CA VAL A 4 -4.24 10.50 -5.86
C VAL A 4 -5.76 10.58 -5.84
N LEU A 5 -6.41 9.93 -6.79
CA LEU A 5 -7.86 9.79 -6.81
C LEU A 5 -8.27 8.58 -5.97
N VAL A 6 -9.22 8.79 -5.09
CA VAL A 6 -9.83 7.74 -4.26
C VAL A 6 -11.35 7.86 -4.29
N ASP A 7 -12.06 6.76 -4.01
CA ASP A 7 -13.53 6.80 -3.92
C ASP A 7 -14.00 7.55 -2.67
N ASP A 8 -13.39 7.21 -1.51
CA ASP A 8 -13.63 7.86 -0.23
C ASP A 8 -12.32 7.98 0.55
N ILE A 9 -12.10 9.11 1.19
CA ILE A 9 -10.92 9.31 2.07
C ILE A 9 -11.19 8.68 3.42
N SER A 10 -10.64 7.49 3.64
CA SER A 10 -10.68 6.80 4.94
C SER A 10 -9.38 7.00 5.73
N ALA A 11 -9.42 6.69 7.03
CA ALA A 11 -8.23 6.71 7.87
C ALA A 11 -7.16 5.72 7.37
N ARG A 12 -7.57 4.55 6.87
CA ARG A 12 -6.66 3.54 6.31
C ARG A 12 -6.01 4.04 5.03
N ILE A 13 -6.76 4.69 4.15
CA ILE A 13 -6.25 5.32 2.93
C ILE A 13 -5.22 6.39 3.27
N GLN A 14 -5.56 7.31 4.17
CA GLN A 14 -4.64 8.37 4.60
C GLN A 14 -3.35 7.78 5.17
N TYR A 15 -3.45 6.81 6.07
CA TYR A 15 -2.31 6.14 6.69
C TYR A 15 -1.41 5.45 5.65
N THR A 16 -2.01 4.74 4.71
CA THR A 16 -1.27 4.00 3.68
C THR A 16 -0.53 4.93 2.72
N PHE A 17 -1.19 5.98 2.25
CA PHE A 17 -0.54 6.94 1.35
C PHE A 17 0.46 7.86 2.06
N ASP A 18 0.27 8.16 3.34
CA ASP A 18 1.31 8.79 4.17
C ASP A 18 2.58 7.93 4.22
N PHE A 19 2.44 6.62 4.41
CA PHE A 19 3.57 5.70 4.35
C PHE A 19 4.23 5.67 2.96
N ILE A 20 3.42 5.55 1.90
CA ILE A 20 3.95 5.45 0.53
C ILE A 20 4.68 6.72 0.12
N PHE A 21 4.10 7.89 0.36
CA PHE A 21 4.61 9.17 -0.15
C PHE A 21 5.30 10.02 0.90
N LYS A 22 4.60 10.40 1.94
CA LYS A 22 5.06 11.40 2.92
C LYS A 22 6.34 10.98 3.65
N MET A 23 6.43 9.72 4.04
CA MET A 23 7.64 9.21 4.69
C MET A 23 8.89 9.21 3.79
N ARG A 24 8.69 9.37 2.49
CA ARG A 24 9.77 9.46 1.48
C ARG A 24 9.97 10.87 0.95
N GLY A 25 9.37 11.86 1.62
CA GLY A 25 9.49 13.26 1.24
C GLY A 25 8.77 13.61 -0.06
N VAL A 26 7.83 12.78 -0.51
CA VAL A 26 7.01 13.05 -1.68
C VAL A 26 5.69 13.70 -1.25
N GLU A 27 5.44 14.90 -1.70
CA GLU A 27 4.16 15.58 -1.47
C GLU A 27 3.05 14.95 -2.31
N TYR A 28 1.89 14.76 -1.69
CA TYR A 28 0.72 14.22 -2.38
C TYR A 28 -0.58 14.83 -1.84
N ILE A 29 -1.63 14.73 -2.65
CA ILE A 29 -2.98 15.18 -2.28
C ILE A 29 -3.97 14.08 -2.67
N LEU A 30 -4.87 13.75 -1.75
CA LEU A 30 -6.02 12.88 -2.01
C LEU A 30 -7.18 13.71 -2.55
N VAL A 31 -7.80 13.24 -3.63
CA VAL A 31 -9.00 13.84 -4.21
C VAL A 31 -10.06 12.78 -4.49
N GLU A 32 -11.32 13.17 -4.39
CA GLU A 32 -12.46 12.30 -4.68
C GLU A 32 -13.12 12.68 -6.02
N SER A 33 -12.77 13.84 -6.57
CA SER A 33 -13.29 14.36 -7.82
C SER A 33 -12.48 13.90 -9.02
N ILE A 34 -13.13 13.17 -9.93
CA ILE A 34 -12.52 12.74 -11.18
C ILE A 34 -12.18 13.93 -12.10
N ASP A 35 -12.98 15.00 -12.08
CA ASP A 35 -12.71 16.19 -12.88
C ASP A 35 -11.41 16.87 -12.42
N THR A 36 -11.23 17.04 -11.11
CA THR A 36 -9.99 17.56 -10.53
C THR A 36 -8.80 16.68 -10.90
N PHE A 37 -8.97 15.36 -10.87
CA PHE A 37 -7.92 14.41 -11.25
C PHE A 37 -7.57 14.52 -12.74
N ASN A 38 -8.56 14.58 -13.61
CA ASN A 38 -8.34 14.67 -15.06
C ASN A 38 -7.67 15.98 -15.48
N ASP A 39 -8.06 17.09 -14.83
CA ASP A 39 -7.51 18.42 -15.13
C ASP A 39 -6.08 18.63 -14.63
N PHE A 40 -5.63 17.82 -13.67
CA PHE A 40 -4.30 17.94 -13.10
C PHE A 40 -3.22 17.48 -14.10
N GLN A 41 -2.19 18.32 -14.25
CA GLN A 41 -1.01 18.03 -15.06
C GLN A 41 0.17 17.68 -14.13
N GLY A 42 0.59 16.44 -14.14
CA GLY A 42 1.67 15.94 -13.30
C GLY A 42 1.51 14.45 -12.97
N ALA A 43 2.26 14.00 -11.99
CA ALA A 43 2.19 12.60 -11.55
C ALA A 43 0.83 12.31 -10.89
N LYS A 44 0.13 11.31 -11.40
CA LYS A 44 -1.23 10.94 -10.98
C LYS A 44 -1.35 9.45 -10.73
N LEU A 45 -2.06 9.11 -9.66
CA LEU A 45 -2.39 7.74 -9.32
C LEU A 45 -3.88 7.62 -9.05
N ASN A 46 -4.56 6.77 -9.81
CA ASN A 46 -5.95 6.42 -9.57
C ASN A 46 -6.02 5.17 -8.69
N TYR A 47 -6.52 5.34 -7.47
CA TYR A 47 -6.87 4.25 -6.56
C TYR A 47 -8.38 4.34 -6.26
N SER A 48 -9.18 4.12 -7.30
CA SER A 48 -10.63 4.17 -7.23
C SER A 48 -11.27 3.21 -8.23
N LYS A 49 -12.57 3.06 -8.16
CA LYS A 49 -13.35 2.29 -9.15
C LYS A 49 -13.67 3.11 -10.41
N GLN A 50 -13.34 4.38 -10.42
CA GLN A 50 -13.59 5.27 -11.54
C GLN A 50 -12.55 5.04 -12.64
N LYS A 51 -12.99 5.12 -13.89
CA LYS A 51 -12.10 5.03 -15.05
C LYS A 51 -11.55 6.40 -15.38
N CYS A 52 -10.23 6.50 -15.47
CA CYS A 52 -9.52 7.73 -15.84
C CYS A 52 -8.93 7.60 -17.23
N SER A 53 -8.75 8.75 -17.90
CA SER A 53 -8.18 8.81 -19.24
C SER A 53 -6.67 8.55 -19.25
N ASP A 54 -5.98 8.91 -18.18
CA ASP A 54 -4.54 8.81 -18.04
C ASP A 54 -4.11 8.58 -16.57
N GLY A 55 -2.85 8.35 -16.36
CA GLY A 55 -2.28 8.07 -15.05
C GLY A 55 -2.16 6.57 -14.75
N ILE A 56 -1.50 6.27 -13.64
CA ILE A 56 -1.38 4.91 -13.13
C ILE A 56 -2.64 4.53 -12.37
N SER A 57 -3.17 3.35 -12.61
CA SER A 57 -4.42 2.90 -11.98
C SER A 57 -4.22 1.58 -11.23
N PHE A 58 -4.71 1.55 -10.00
CA PHE A 58 -4.91 0.34 -9.22
C PHE A 58 -6.37 0.23 -8.81
N THR A 59 -6.96 -0.94 -8.99
CA THR A 59 -8.33 -1.19 -8.55
C THR A 59 -8.35 -1.53 -7.06
N PRO A 60 -9.08 -0.78 -6.22
CA PRO A 60 -9.20 -1.10 -4.81
C PRO A 60 -9.88 -2.44 -4.58
N SER A 61 -9.36 -3.24 -3.64
CA SER A 61 -10.03 -4.46 -3.16
C SER A 61 -11.20 -4.17 -2.21
N GLY A 62 -11.25 -2.97 -1.66
CA GLY A 62 -12.21 -2.56 -0.63
C GLY A 62 -11.63 -2.54 0.80
N LEU A 63 -10.51 -3.23 1.05
CA LEU A 63 -9.91 -3.34 2.39
C LEU A 63 -9.68 -1.98 3.06
N LEU A 64 -9.23 -0.99 2.34
CA LEU A 64 -8.90 0.33 2.90
C LEU A 64 -10.13 1.20 3.19
N ASN A 65 -11.29 0.84 2.67
CA ASN A 65 -12.57 1.51 2.94
C ASN A 65 -13.44 0.77 3.96
N GLU A 66 -13.01 -0.42 4.39
CA GLU A 66 -13.67 -1.19 5.43
C GLU A 66 -13.22 -0.75 6.83
N THR A 67 -14.03 -1.10 7.83
CA THR A 67 -13.70 -0.99 9.25
C THR A 67 -13.59 -2.38 9.86
N GLY A 68 -12.81 -2.50 10.94
CA GLY A 68 -12.64 -3.77 11.62
C GLY A 68 -11.55 -4.66 11.01
N ILE A 69 -11.50 -5.89 11.47
CA ILE A 69 -10.49 -6.88 11.10
C ILE A 69 -10.97 -7.63 9.85
N TRP A 70 -10.14 -7.60 8.79
CA TRP A 70 -10.41 -8.37 7.60
C TRP A 70 -9.93 -9.82 7.77
N ASN A 71 -10.77 -10.78 7.41
CA ASN A 71 -10.54 -12.22 7.58
C ASN A 71 -10.90 -13.07 6.33
N GLY A 72 -10.88 -12.45 5.16
CA GLY A 72 -11.14 -13.16 3.90
C GLY A 72 -9.96 -14.01 3.42
N ASN A 73 -10.05 -14.49 2.19
CA ASN A 73 -8.99 -15.27 1.55
C ASN A 73 -7.86 -14.37 1.09
N LEU A 74 -6.64 -14.69 1.53
CA LEU A 74 -5.42 -13.98 1.20
C LEU A 74 -4.49 -14.89 0.38
N ASP A 75 -4.04 -14.39 -0.76
CA ASP A 75 -3.09 -15.09 -1.62
C ASP A 75 -1.96 -14.16 -2.08
N LYS A 76 -0.79 -14.75 -2.33
CA LYS A 76 0.28 -14.06 -3.04
C LYS A 76 0.03 -14.15 -4.54
N VAL A 77 0.04 -13.00 -5.20
CA VAL A 77 -0.17 -12.88 -6.64
C VAL A 77 0.86 -11.94 -7.24
N LYS A 78 0.88 -11.83 -8.56
CA LYS A 78 1.74 -10.87 -9.26
C LYS A 78 0.92 -9.78 -9.94
N ILE A 79 1.40 -8.55 -9.81
CA ILE A 79 1.05 -7.44 -10.69
C ILE A 79 2.30 -7.19 -11.55
N GLU A 80 2.20 -7.52 -12.85
CA GLU A 80 3.36 -7.57 -13.75
C GLU A 80 4.46 -8.49 -13.20
N SER A 81 5.61 -7.95 -12.78
CA SER A 81 6.72 -8.72 -12.20
C SER A 81 6.82 -8.61 -10.67
N VAL A 82 5.90 -7.90 -10.03
CA VAL A 82 5.95 -7.59 -8.59
C VAL A 82 4.98 -8.47 -7.83
N ASP A 83 5.47 -9.16 -6.81
CA ASP A 83 4.62 -9.92 -5.91
C ASP A 83 3.82 -8.98 -5.01
N CYS A 84 2.55 -9.22 -4.86
CA CYS A 84 1.65 -8.51 -3.93
C CYS A 84 0.61 -9.47 -3.37
N LEU A 85 -0.34 -8.95 -2.61
CA LEU A 85 -1.43 -9.72 -2.05
C LEU A 85 -2.72 -9.52 -2.87
N SER A 86 -3.53 -10.56 -2.93
CA SER A 86 -4.92 -10.47 -3.34
C SER A 86 -5.84 -10.73 -2.15
N PHE A 87 -6.93 -10.00 -2.13
CA PHE A 87 -7.95 -10.03 -1.07
C PHE A 87 -9.26 -10.55 -1.69
N ASN A 88 -9.64 -11.77 -1.34
CA ASN A 88 -10.76 -12.48 -1.98
C ASN A 88 -10.64 -12.53 -3.52
N GLY A 89 -9.42 -12.75 -4.02
CA GLY A 89 -9.12 -12.80 -5.45
C GLY A 89 -8.88 -11.45 -6.14
N ASN A 90 -9.02 -10.33 -5.43
CA ASN A 90 -8.77 -9.00 -5.96
C ASN A 90 -7.34 -8.54 -5.64
N LYS A 91 -6.51 -8.42 -6.66
CA LYS A 91 -5.13 -7.92 -6.53
C LYS A 91 -5.14 -6.47 -6.09
N ASP A 92 -4.41 -6.14 -5.04
CA ASP A 92 -4.36 -4.78 -4.52
C ASP A 92 -3.01 -4.48 -3.87
N LEU A 93 -2.13 -3.82 -4.62
CA LEU A 93 -0.79 -3.46 -4.15
C LEU A 93 -0.83 -2.46 -3.00
N VAL A 94 -1.73 -1.49 -3.06
CA VAL A 94 -1.85 -0.45 -2.02
C VAL A 94 -2.38 -1.06 -0.71
N ALA A 95 -3.42 -1.89 -0.79
CA ALA A 95 -3.91 -2.61 0.38
C ALA A 95 -2.89 -3.62 0.92
N SER A 96 -2.03 -4.18 0.07
CA SER A 96 -0.92 -5.04 0.49
C SER A 96 0.04 -4.32 1.42
N VAL A 97 0.37 -3.06 1.12
CA VAL A 97 1.19 -2.21 2.00
C VAL A 97 0.53 -2.08 3.38
N PHE A 98 -0.74 -1.73 3.41
CA PHE A 98 -1.48 -1.58 4.67
C PHE A 98 -1.53 -2.88 5.48
N TYR A 99 -1.86 -3.99 4.82
CA TYR A 99 -2.00 -5.30 5.47
C TYR A 99 -0.71 -5.74 6.16
N VAL A 100 0.41 -5.66 5.46
CA VAL A 100 1.73 -6.04 6.00
C VAL A 100 2.20 -5.05 7.06
N LEU A 101 2.05 -3.76 6.81
CA LEU A 101 2.52 -2.69 7.70
C LEU A 101 1.81 -2.71 9.06
N THR A 102 0.51 -2.98 9.06
CA THR A 102 -0.30 -3.07 10.28
C THR A 102 -0.29 -4.45 10.93
N ARG A 103 0.35 -5.42 10.30
CA ARG A 103 0.38 -6.82 10.75
C ARG A 103 -1.02 -7.37 11.02
N MET A 104 -1.91 -7.14 10.07
CA MET A 104 -3.34 -7.45 10.23
C MET A 104 -3.59 -8.94 10.48
N GLU A 105 -2.75 -9.82 9.97
CA GLU A 105 -2.86 -11.27 10.21
C GLU A 105 -2.80 -11.65 11.70
N GLU A 106 -2.17 -10.83 12.54
CA GLU A 106 -2.07 -11.13 13.97
C GLU A 106 -3.41 -11.05 14.69
N TYR A 107 -4.30 -10.20 14.22
CA TYR A 107 -5.64 -10.04 14.79
C TYR A 107 -6.58 -11.22 14.52
N ASN A 108 -6.23 -12.04 13.52
CA ASN A 108 -7.00 -13.25 13.18
C ASN A 108 -6.36 -14.53 13.73
N CYS A 109 -5.29 -14.42 14.51
CA CYS A 109 -4.61 -15.54 15.11
C CYS A 109 -5.21 -15.88 16.48
N TYR A 110 -5.67 -17.10 16.63
CA TYR A 110 -6.20 -17.62 17.91
C TYR A 110 -5.24 -18.58 18.61
N SER A 111 -4.06 -18.79 18.03
CA SER A 111 -3.01 -19.65 18.56
C SER A 111 -1.79 -18.81 18.89
N TYR A 112 -1.38 -18.83 20.15
CA TYR A 112 -0.23 -18.09 20.65
C TYR A 112 0.88 -19.04 21.07
N ASP A 113 2.14 -18.53 21.11
CA ASP A 113 3.26 -19.29 21.65
C ASP A 113 3.18 -19.40 23.21
N ASP A 114 4.15 -20.09 23.81
CA ASP A 114 4.21 -20.28 25.28
C ASP A 114 4.39 -18.96 26.07
N HIS A 115 4.57 -17.84 25.40
CA HIS A 115 4.70 -16.50 25.97
C HIS A 115 3.56 -15.56 25.57
N ASP A 116 2.43 -16.10 25.13
CA ASP A 116 1.25 -15.35 24.65
C ASP A 116 1.55 -14.38 23.48
N ARG A 117 2.49 -14.77 22.60
CA ARG A 117 2.87 -13.98 21.43
C ARG A 117 2.37 -14.62 20.14
N PHE A 118 2.17 -13.78 19.13
CA PHE A 118 1.89 -14.26 17.77
C PHE A 118 3.05 -15.13 17.25
N PRO A 119 2.78 -16.40 16.89
CA PRO A 119 3.85 -17.29 16.43
C PRO A 119 4.41 -16.84 15.09
N PHE A 120 5.73 -16.73 15.00
CA PHE A 120 6.41 -16.39 13.74
C PHE A 120 6.05 -17.36 12.59
N SER A 121 5.79 -18.62 12.91
CA SER A 121 5.34 -19.63 11.95
C SER A 121 4.02 -19.31 11.24
N HIS A 122 3.20 -18.44 11.83
CA HIS A 122 1.91 -17.99 11.26
C HIS A 122 2.03 -16.68 10.48
N SER A 123 3.21 -16.06 10.45
CA SER A 123 3.43 -14.82 9.73
C SER A 123 3.38 -15.02 8.22
N ILE A 124 2.68 -14.11 7.52
CA ILE A 124 2.70 -14.08 6.05
C ILE A 124 4.09 -13.76 5.49
N LEU A 125 4.90 -13.01 6.22
CA LEU A 125 6.28 -12.73 5.84
C LEU A 125 7.09 -14.02 5.76
N LYS A 126 6.90 -14.95 6.71
CA LYS A 126 7.51 -16.27 6.64
C LYS A 126 6.92 -17.12 5.53
N LYS A 127 5.61 -17.18 5.43
CA LYS A 127 4.89 -17.98 4.43
C LYS A 127 5.32 -17.65 2.99
N TYR A 128 5.55 -16.38 2.70
CA TYR A 128 5.92 -15.90 1.37
C TYR A 128 7.40 -15.59 1.20
N GLU A 129 8.23 -15.96 2.18
CA GLU A 129 9.68 -15.74 2.17
C GLU A 129 10.08 -14.27 2.06
N TRP A 130 9.32 -13.40 2.71
CA TRP A 130 9.53 -11.95 2.72
C TRP A 130 10.26 -11.42 3.95
N VAL A 131 10.68 -12.28 4.87
CA VAL A 131 11.22 -11.88 6.18
C VAL A 131 12.42 -10.94 6.07
N GLU A 132 13.33 -11.22 5.14
CA GLU A 132 14.53 -10.41 4.90
C GLU A 132 14.32 -9.33 3.84
N GLN A 133 13.10 -9.18 3.34
CA GLN A 133 12.74 -8.18 2.34
C GLN A 133 11.93 -7.07 3.00
N ALA A 134 12.32 -5.83 2.83
CA ALA A 134 11.52 -4.69 3.22
C ALA A 134 10.38 -4.49 2.19
N VAL A 135 9.41 -5.41 2.16
CA VAL A 135 8.41 -5.46 1.08
C VAL A 135 7.58 -4.19 0.96
N CYS A 136 7.18 -3.59 2.10
CA CYS A 136 6.41 -2.34 2.07
C CYS A 136 7.21 -1.20 1.45
N ASP A 137 8.50 -1.09 1.77
CA ASP A 137 9.40 -0.09 1.18
C ASP A 137 9.64 -0.35 -0.31
N ARG A 138 9.77 -1.62 -0.70
CA ARG A 138 9.91 -2.01 -2.11
C ARG A 138 8.66 -1.69 -2.91
N TRP A 139 7.48 -1.97 -2.37
CA TRP A 139 6.21 -1.63 -3.02
C TRP A 139 6.02 -0.12 -3.16
N ALA A 140 6.33 0.64 -2.10
CA ALA A 140 6.28 2.09 -2.17
C ALA A 140 7.26 2.66 -3.21
N SER A 141 8.49 2.14 -3.24
CA SER A 141 9.49 2.53 -4.23
C SER A 141 9.05 2.19 -5.65
N TYR A 142 8.45 1.01 -5.86
CA TYR A 142 7.91 0.61 -7.15
C TYR A 142 6.83 1.58 -7.65
N ILE A 143 5.90 1.97 -6.77
CA ILE A 143 4.84 2.94 -7.12
C ILE A 143 5.45 4.29 -7.49
N ILE A 144 6.36 4.81 -6.67
CA ILE A 144 6.91 6.17 -6.82
C ILE A 144 7.88 6.24 -8.01
N VAL A 145 8.87 5.35 -8.02
CA VAL A 145 9.99 5.43 -8.95
C VAL A 145 9.67 4.76 -10.29
N ASP A 146 9.19 3.52 -10.24
CA ASP A 146 9.01 2.73 -11.46
C ASP A 146 7.73 3.11 -12.21
N LEU A 147 6.64 3.38 -11.51
CA LEU A 147 5.35 3.70 -12.14
C LEU A 147 5.13 5.20 -12.32
N LEU A 148 5.24 5.98 -11.25
CA LEU A 148 4.98 7.42 -11.30
C LEU A 148 6.16 8.24 -11.83
N LYS A 149 7.36 7.65 -11.91
CA LYS A 149 8.59 8.32 -12.36
C LYS A 149 8.93 9.58 -11.54
N VAL A 150 8.64 9.55 -10.25
CA VAL A 150 8.95 10.62 -9.31
C VAL A 150 10.30 10.34 -8.64
N GLU A 151 11.17 11.34 -8.63
CA GLU A 151 12.45 11.24 -7.92
C GLU A 151 12.27 11.39 -6.43
N VAL A 152 12.87 10.47 -5.67
CA VAL A 152 12.94 10.55 -4.21
C VAL A 152 14.25 11.22 -3.82
N VAL A 153 14.16 12.38 -3.20
CA VAL A 153 15.33 13.07 -2.65
C VAL A 153 15.78 12.30 -1.42
N LYS A 154 16.91 11.60 -1.52
CA LYS A 154 17.55 11.02 -0.34
C LYS A 154 18.01 12.17 0.56
N SER A 155 17.37 12.34 1.71
CA SER A 155 17.89 13.22 2.76
C SER A 155 19.28 12.72 3.15
N LYS A 156 20.31 13.57 2.99
CA LYS A 156 21.62 13.30 3.57
C LYS A 156 21.43 13.33 5.09
N VAL A 157 21.56 12.16 5.71
CA VAL A 157 21.72 12.12 7.17
C VAL A 157 23.10 12.71 7.46
N GLU A 158 23.14 13.96 7.89
CA GLU A 158 24.35 14.52 8.47
C GLU A 158 24.53 13.87 9.85
N ILE A 159 25.50 12.98 9.92
CA ILE A 159 25.97 12.48 11.22
C ILE A 159 26.80 13.63 11.79
N ILE A 160 26.22 14.34 12.74
CA ILE A 160 26.95 15.34 13.53
C ILE A 160 27.84 14.55 14.50
N PRO A 161 29.19 14.74 14.47
CA PRO A 161 30.11 14.04 15.35
C PRO A 161 29.92 14.43 16.82
#